data_790a4f6908333b5fbc59e1a26ec3cb64
#
_entry.id   790a4f6908333b5fbc59e1a26ec3cb64
#
_cell.length_a   1.000
_cell.length_b   1.000
_cell.length_c   1.000
_cell.angle_alpha   90.00
_cell.angle_beta   90.00
_cell.angle_gamma   90.00
#
_symmetry.space_group_name_H-M   'P 1'
#
loop_
_entity.id
_entity.type
_entity.pdbx_description
1 polymer ?
#
loop_
_entity_poly.entity_id
_entity_poly.type
_entity_poly.pdbx_seq_one_letter_code
_entity_poly.pdbx_strand_id
1 'polypeptide(L)'
;SAHGRTGSRAGYYHFDFQTKEAIAFIESVIKEPVHLIGWSDGGIISLLIALARPDLVRSIISIGTNFHWDVGLPFDEEPTIELTEEDRAKFAQRSPDPAHMQEEIIRKAYAIWRKEPNMTKADLATITCPVLVLCGDDEPFSNHHTIDLFESLPNAQLAIVPGTSHAVVKERPETVQSIIKKFNDDLKTNDAFPITKMPRLRKEKQELLLAPQDEVE
;
A
#
# COMPACT_ATOMS: atom_id res chain seq x y z
N SER A 1 -8.44 -9.08 9.54
CA SER A 1 -9.85 -9.56 9.65
C SER A 1 -10.50 -9.69 8.28
N ALA A 2 -11.54 -10.56 8.13
CA ALA A 2 -12.36 -10.80 6.93
C ALA A 2 -11.60 -11.29 5.68
N HIS A 3 -10.37 -11.74 5.81
CA HIS A 3 -9.60 -12.27 4.69
C HIS A 3 -9.14 -13.70 4.93
N GLY A 4 -9.26 -14.53 3.90
CA GLY A 4 -8.87 -15.93 3.95
C GLY A 4 -9.62 -16.68 5.04
N ARG A 5 -8.90 -17.25 6.02
CA ARG A 5 -9.46 -18.00 7.13
C ARG A 5 -9.69 -17.16 8.40
N THR A 6 -9.51 -15.86 8.34
CA THR A 6 -9.76 -14.96 9.45
C THR A 6 -11.15 -14.37 9.31
N GLY A 7 -12.01 -14.57 10.31
CA GLY A 7 -13.38 -14.08 10.29
C GLY A 7 -13.49 -12.56 10.32
N SER A 8 -14.66 -12.09 9.93
CA SER A 8 -15.04 -10.69 10.01
C SER A 8 -15.14 -10.26 11.47
N ARG A 9 -14.90 -8.98 11.72
CA ARG A 9 -15.12 -8.39 13.05
C ARG A 9 -16.40 -7.55 13.07
N ALA A 10 -16.97 -7.41 14.24
CA ALA A 10 -18.12 -6.52 14.45
C ALA A 10 -17.71 -5.04 14.26
N GLY A 11 -18.68 -4.20 13.86
CA GLY A 11 -18.50 -2.78 13.68
C GLY A 11 -17.84 -2.40 12.35
N TYR A 12 -17.38 -1.15 12.28
CA TYR A 12 -16.72 -0.61 11.11
C TYR A 12 -15.29 -1.18 10.98
N TYR A 13 -14.80 -1.26 9.73
CA TYR A 13 -13.40 -1.52 9.46
C TYR A 13 -12.62 -0.21 9.46
N HIS A 14 -11.36 -0.28 9.91
CA HIS A 14 -10.41 0.81 9.89
C HIS A 14 -9.02 0.24 9.62
N PHE A 15 -8.22 0.92 8.81
CA PHE A 15 -6.83 0.48 8.57
C PHE A 15 -6.01 0.39 9.87
N ASP A 16 -6.30 1.23 10.85
CA ASP A 16 -5.68 1.14 12.18
C ASP A 16 -5.85 -0.22 12.85
N PHE A 17 -7.03 -0.85 12.71
CA PHE A 17 -7.25 -2.17 13.30
C PHE A 17 -6.45 -3.25 12.59
N GLN A 18 -6.46 -3.22 11.25
CA GLN A 18 -5.70 -4.18 10.44
C GLN A 18 -4.19 -4.01 10.66
N THR A 19 -3.74 -2.76 10.81
CA THR A 19 -2.35 -2.44 11.17
C THR A 19 -1.98 -3.02 12.53
N LYS A 20 -2.82 -2.85 13.56
CA LYS A 20 -2.59 -3.42 14.89
C LYS A 20 -2.59 -4.95 14.87
N GLU A 21 -3.49 -5.58 14.10
CA GLU A 21 -3.51 -7.03 13.91
C GLU A 21 -2.20 -7.53 13.25
N ALA A 22 -1.72 -6.85 12.23
CA ALA A 22 -0.47 -7.18 11.56
C ALA A 22 0.75 -6.99 12.47
N ILE A 23 0.82 -5.89 13.22
CA ILE A 23 1.87 -5.65 14.22
C ILE A 23 1.87 -6.75 15.26
N ALA A 24 0.72 -7.08 15.84
CA ALA A 24 0.60 -8.16 16.84
C ALA A 24 1.04 -9.51 16.29
N PHE A 25 0.76 -9.80 15.01
CA PHE A 25 1.23 -11.00 14.33
C PHE A 25 2.77 -11.01 14.18
N ILE A 26 3.36 -9.89 13.77
CA ILE A 26 4.83 -9.79 13.65
C ILE A 26 5.48 -10.00 15.02
N GLU A 27 4.98 -9.33 16.05
CA GLU A 27 5.55 -9.42 17.41
C GLU A 27 5.39 -10.78 18.08
N SER A 28 4.21 -11.41 17.93
CA SER A 28 3.90 -12.64 18.66
C SER A 28 4.31 -13.91 17.91
N VAL A 29 4.29 -13.90 16.59
CA VAL A 29 4.50 -15.09 15.75
C VAL A 29 5.87 -15.04 15.08
N ILE A 30 6.18 -13.95 14.35
CA ILE A 30 7.44 -13.85 13.60
C ILE A 30 8.61 -13.48 14.51
N LYS A 31 8.41 -12.54 15.43
CA LYS A 31 9.35 -12.12 16.49
C LYS A 31 10.66 -11.50 15.98
N GLU A 32 10.65 -11.00 14.76
CA GLU A 32 11.77 -10.28 14.14
C GLU A 32 11.26 -9.27 13.12
N PRO A 33 12.04 -8.23 12.78
CA PRO A 33 11.69 -7.30 11.71
C PRO A 33 11.53 -7.99 10.37
N VAL A 34 10.56 -7.53 9.56
CA VAL A 34 10.13 -8.17 8.33
C VAL A 34 10.30 -7.30 7.11
N HIS A 35 10.34 -7.93 5.93
CA HIS A 35 10.09 -7.30 4.65
C HIS A 35 8.58 -7.39 4.35
N LEU A 36 7.94 -6.26 4.06
CA LEU A 36 6.51 -6.21 3.76
C LEU A 36 6.28 -6.11 2.25
N ILE A 37 5.37 -6.90 1.75
CA ILE A 37 4.86 -6.80 0.38
C ILE A 37 3.34 -6.61 0.49
N GLY A 38 2.85 -5.46 0.05
CA GLY A 38 1.44 -5.13 0.11
C GLY A 38 0.91 -4.65 -1.24
N TRP A 39 -0.23 -5.20 -1.65
CA TRP A 39 -0.98 -4.76 -2.82
C TRP A 39 -2.25 -4.04 -2.38
N SER A 40 -2.53 -2.86 -2.94
CA SER A 40 -3.71 -2.06 -2.61
C SER A 40 -3.76 -1.75 -1.10
N ASP A 41 -4.81 -2.13 -0.38
CA ASP A 41 -4.94 -2.02 1.08
C ASP A 41 -3.73 -2.61 1.83
N GLY A 42 -3.15 -3.68 1.32
CA GLY A 42 -1.94 -4.27 1.90
C GLY A 42 -0.74 -3.33 1.88
N GLY A 43 -0.62 -2.50 0.83
CA GLY A 43 0.38 -1.45 0.74
C GLY A 43 0.12 -0.33 1.74
N ILE A 44 -1.14 0.11 1.89
CA ILE A 44 -1.56 1.08 2.91
C ILE A 44 -1.18 0.59 4.31
N ILE A 45 -1.55 -0.63 4.64
CA ILE A 45 -1.24 -1.25 5.94
C ILE A 45 0.28 -1.33 6.15
N SER A 46 1.06 -1.64 5.12
CA SER A 46 2.52 -1.70 5.22
C SER A 46 3.14 -0.35 5.57
N LEU A 47 2.65 0.74 4.96
CA LEU A 47 3.08 2.11 5.29
C LEU A 47 2.67 2.48 6.72
N LEU A 48 1.45 2.16 7.13
CA LEU A 48 0.96 2.43 8.50
C LEU A 48 1.74 1.64 9.56
N ILE A 49 2.17 0.39 9.27
CA ILE A 49 3.06 -0.36 10.17
C ILE A 49 4.40 0.36 10.31
N ALA A 50 4.99 0.84 9.21
CA ALA A 50 6.26 1.56 9.24
C ALA A 50 6.17 2.88 10.01
N LEU A 51 5.04 3.58 9.96
CA LEU A 51 4.78 4.78 10.75
C LEU A 51 4.65 4.47 12.25
N ALA A 52 3.90 3.42 12.58
CA ALA A 52 3.63 3.04 13.97
C ALA A 52 4.80 2.32 14.65
N ARG A 53 5.51 1.46 13.90
CA ARG A 53 6.56 0.57 14.41
C ARG A 53 7.69 0.40 13.38
N PRO A 54 8.46 1.47 13.14
CA PRO A 54 9.58 1.45 12.19
C PRO A 54 10.64 0.37 12.52
N ASP A 55 10.76 0.01 13.78
CA ASP A 55 11.65 -1.05 14.28
C ASP A 55 11.29 -2.46 13.77
N LEU A 56 10.04 -2.67 13.35
CA LEU A 56 9.57 -3.96 12.84
C LEU A 56 9.69 -4.09 11.30
N VAL A 57 10.08 -3.03 10.58
CA VAL A 57 10.05 -3.01 9.11
C VAL A 57 11.44 -2.87 8.52
N ARG A 58 11.89 -3.89 7.79
CA ARG A 58 13.17 -3.87 7.06
C ARG A 58 13.06 -3.18 5.71
N SER A 59 11.98 -3.40 4.99
CA SER A 59 11.64 -2.74 3.71
C SER A 59 10.18 -2.95 3.36
N ILE A 60 9.69 -2.15 2.41
CA ILE A 60 8.31 -2.24 1.90
C ILE A 60 8.34 -2.34 0.37
N ILE A 61 7.52 -3.22 -0.16
CA ILE A 61 7.11 -3.23 -1.57
C ILE A 61 5.62 -2.87 -1.57
N SER A 62 5.33 -1.64 -1.98
CA SER A 62 3.99 -1.04 -1.99
C SER A 62 3.46 -1.03 -3.42
N ILE A 63 2.42 -1.83 -3.70
CA ILE A 63 1.92 -2.06 -5.05
C ILE A 63 0.52 -1.47 -5.18
N GLY A 64 0.32 -0.52 -6.13
CA GLY A 64 -0.98 0.09 -6.39
C GLY A 64 -1.59 0.73 -5.14
N THR A 65 -0.80 1.52 -4.41
CA THR A 65 -1.15 2.05 -3.08
C THR A 65 -1.43 3.53 -3.14
N ASN A 66 -2.55 3.95 -2.59
CA ASN A 66 -2.82 5.35 -2.26
C ASN A 66 -2.49 5.63 -0.79
N PHE A 67 -2.01 6.84 -0.48
CA PHE A 67 -1.72 7.26 0.90
C PHE A 67 -2.81 8.19 1.48
N HIS A 68 -3.74 8.66 0.65
CA HIS A 68 -4.87 9.47 1.07
C HIS A 68 -6.14 9.00 0.34
N TRP A 69 -7.30 9.09 0.99
CA TRP A 69 -8.57 8.66 0.41
C TRP A 69 -9.08 9.59 -0.69
N ASP A 70 -8.83 10.91 -0.55
CA ASP A 70 -9.26 11.93 -1.50
C ASP A 70 -8.31 12.00 -2.69
N VAL A 71 -8.40 11.01 -3.57
CA VAL A 71 -7.52 10.86 -4.75
C VAL A 71 -8.31 10.67 -6.04
N GLY A 72 -9.60 11.07 -6.02
CA GLY A 72 -10.47 10.96 -7.18
C GLY A 72 -11.09 9.58 -7.40
N LEU A 73 -11.06 8.72 -6.39
CA LEU A 73 -11.77 7.45 -6.44
C LEU A 73 -13.30 7.69 -6.39
N PRO A 74 -14.09 7.10 -7.29
CA PRO A 74 -15.54 7.35 -7.40
C PRO A 74 -16.33 6.55 -6.36
N PHE A 75 -15.99 6.70 -5.07
CA PHE A 75 -16.65 5.98 -3.99
C PHE A 75 -17.72 6.80 -3.26
N ASP A 76 -18.31 7.83 -3.91
CA ASP A 76 -19.28 8.75 -3.29
C ASP A 76 -20.61 8.07 -2.95
N GLU A 77 -20.99 7.02 -3.66
CA GLU A 77 -22.24 6.30 -3.48
C GLU A 77 -22.03 4.90 -2.89
N GLU A 78 -23.07 4.36 -2.27
CA GLU A 78 -23.04 2.94 -1.88
C GLU A 78 -22.92 2.06 -3.13
N PRO A 79 -21.96 1.13 -3.15
CA PRO A 79 -21.74 0.31 -4.32
C PRO A 79 -22.92 -0.63 -4.56
N THR A 80 -23.28 -0.78 -5.80
CA THR A 80 -24.10 -1.93 -6.22
C THR A 80 -23.20 -3.17 -6.17
N ILE A 81 -23.50 -4.08 -5.25
CA ILE A 81 -22.70 -5.30 -5.08
C ILE A 81 -23.40 -6.43 -5.84
N GLU A 82 -22.82 -6.78 -6.97
CA GLU A 82 -23.25 -7.95 -7.76
C GLU A 82 -22.30 -9.12 -7.48
N LEU A 83 -22.80 -10.15 -6.81
CA LEU A 83 -22.07 -11.38 -6.51
C LEU A 83 -22.55 -12.51 -7.39
N THR A 84 -21.64 -13.07 -8.16
CA THR A 84 -21.91 -14.28 -8.94
C THR A 84 -21.97 -15.51 -8.02
N GLU A 85 -22.54 -16.60 -8.53
CA GLU A 85 -22.50 -17.92 -7.86
C GLU A 85 -21.06 -18.36 -7.57
N GLU A 86 -20.13 -18.07 -8.49
CA GLU A 86 -18.72 -18.38 -8.33
C GLU A 86 -18.07 -17.59 -7.20
N ASP A 87 -18.40 -16.30 -7.06
CA ASP A 87 -17.90 -15.45 -5.97
C ASP A 87 -18.39 -15.96 -4.62
N ARG A 88 -19.67 -16.34 -4.52
CA ARG A 88 -20.25 -16.92 -3.30
C ARG A 88 -19.60 -18.26 -2.96
N ALA A 89 -19.35 -19.11 -3.94
CA ALA A 89 -18.72 -20.41 -3.75
C ALA A 89 -17.26 -20.24 -3.29
N LYS A 90 -16.50 -19.31 -3.88
CA LYS A 90 -15.13 -18.99 -3.47
C LYS A 90 -15.07 -18.44 -2.04
N PHE A 91 -16.01 -17.57 -1.69
CA PHE A 91 -16.10 -17.04 -0.33
C PHE A 91 -16.39 -18.16 0.67
N ALA A 92 -17.42 -18.96 0.44
CA ALA A 92 -17.80 -20.08 1.31
C ALA A 92 -16.69 -21.11 1.50
N GLN A 93 -15.83 -21.29 0.50
CA GLN A 93 -14.68 -22.21 0.60
C GLN A 93 -13.54 -21.67 1.47
N ARG A 94 -13.37 -20.35 1.53
CA ARG A 94 -12.17 -19.70 2.11
C ARG A 94 -12.43 -19.03 3.44
N SER A 95 -13.62 -18.43 3.61
CA SER A 95 -13.98 -17.67 4.79
C SER A 95 -14.65 -18.55 5.84
N PRO A 96 -14.37 -18.32 7.14
CA PRO A 96 -15.14 -18.91 8.22
C PRO A 96 -16.50 -18.23 8.44
N ASP A 97 -16.71 -17.05 7.80
CA ASP A 97 -17.94 -16.31 7.94
C ASP A 97 -19.07 -16.93 7.10
N PRO A 98 -20.32 -16.86 7.56
CA PRO A 98 -21.47 -17.30 6.79
C PRO A 98 -21.57 -16.59 5.43
N ALA A 99 -22.01 -17.28 4.40
CA ALA A 99 -22.07 -16.76 3.01
C ALA A 99 -22.84 -15.44 2.88
N HIS A 100 -23.87 -15.21 3.68
CA HIS A 100 -24.65 -13.96 3.67
C HIS A 100 -23.85 -12.75 4.15
N MET A 101 -22.74 -12.93 4.87
CA MET A 101 -21.89 -11.82 5.33
C MET A 101 -20.98 -11.26 4.25
N GLN A 102 -20.81 -11.94 3.12
CA GLN A 102 -19.92 -11.49 2.05
C GLN A 102 -20.25 -10.07 1.58
N GLU A 103 -21.53 -9.78 1.36
CA GLU A 103 -21.96 -8.45 0.93
C GLU A 103 -21.71 -7.38 2.01
N GLU A 104 -21.98 -7.69 3.28
CA GLU A 104 -21.70 -6.78 4.39
C GLU A 104 -20.19 -6.47 4.51
N ILE A 105 -19.34 -7.49 4.33
CA ILE A 105 -17.88 -7.33 4.36
C ILE A 105 -17.42 -6.38 3.24
N ILE A 106 -17.96 -6.53 2.03
CA ILE A 106 -17.66 -5.65 0.91
C ILE A 106 -18.11 -4.22 1.21
N ARG A 107 -19.34 -4.01 1.72
CA ARG A 107 -19.83 -2.68 2.11
C ARG A 107 -18.93 -2.03 3.17
N LYS A 108 -18.44 -2.80 4.13
CA LYS A 108 -17.48 -2.30 5.12
C LYS A 108 -16.15 -1.87 4.48
N ALA A 109 -15.66 -2.59 3.47
CA ALA A 109 -14.47 -2.20 2.74
C ALA A 109 -14.67 -0.88 1.99
N TYR A 110 -15.78 -0.73 1.27
CA TYR A 110 -16.11 0.55 0.61
C TYR A 110 -16.25 1.71 1.60
N ALA A 111 -16.76 1.45 2.81
CA ALA A 111 -16.89 2.49 3.83
C ALA A 111 -15.52 2.99 4.34
N ILE A 112 -14.48 2.12 4.38
CA ILE A 112 -13.11 2.54 4.67
C ILE A 112 -12.58 3.42 3.55
N TRP A 113 -12.63 2.96 2.30
CA TRP A 113 -12.03 3.64 1.15
C TRP A 113 -12.55 5.06 0.90
N ARG A 114 -13.72 5.40 1.44
CA ARG A 114 -14.29 6.75 1.39
C ARG A 114 -13.71 7.72 2.43
N LYS A 115 -12.94 7.24 3.39
CA LYS A 115 -12.49 8.04 4.54
C LYS A 115 -11.03 7.80 4.92
N GLU A 116 -10.45 6.71 4.44
CA GLU A 116 -9.11 6.26 4.77
C GLU A 116 -8.39 5.74 3.52
N PRO A 117 -7.06 5.78 3.48
CA PRO A 117 -6.14 6.31 4.50
C PRO A 117 -6.10 7.84 4.54
N ASN A 118 -5.52 8.40 5.61
CA ASN A 118 -5.31 9.85 5.79
C ASN A 118 -3.84 10.18 6.11
N MET A 119 -2.89 9.53 5.45
CA MET A 119 -1.48 9.85 5.61
C MET A 119 -1.15 11.16 4.89
N THR A 120 -0.30 11.97 5.50
CA THR A 120 0.24 13.19 4.90
C THR A 120 1.62 12.94 4.29
N LYS A 121 2.08 13.86 3.41
CA LYS A 121 3.46 13.82 2.90
C LYS A 121 4.49 13.93 4.04
N ALA A 122 4.16 14.66 5.11
CA ALA A 122 5.02 14.76 6.29
C ALA A 122 5.13 13.43 7.04
N ASP A 123 4.03 12.68 7.16
CA ASP A 123 4.07 11.32 7.73
C ASP A 123 4.97 10.42 6.89
N LEU A 124 4.77 10.39 5.57
CA LEU A 124 5.58 9.58 4.65
C LEU A 124 7.07 9.90 4.73
N ALA A 125 7.43 11.18 4.94
CA ALA A 125 8.83 11.62 5.10
C ALA A 125 9.52 11.02 6.33
N THR A 126 8.78 10.49 7.29
CA THR A 126 9.34 9.81 8.47
C THR A 126 9.65 8.34 8.24
N ILE A 127 9.18 7.74 7.15
CA ILE A 127 9.44 6.34 6.79
C ILE A 127 10.85 6.23 6.22
N THR A 128 11.80 5.74 7.02
CA THR A 128 13.22 5.69 6.66
C THR A 128 13.65 4.35 6.04
N CYS A 129 12.87 3.29 6.21
CA CYS A 129 13.17 2.00 5.57
C CYS A 129 13.06 2.10 4.04
N PRO A 130 13.75 1.21 3.31
CA PRO A 130 13.65 1.16 1.86
C PRO A 130 12.24 0.84 1.38
N VAL A 131 11.74 1.58 0.39
CA VAL A 131 10.43 1.35 -0.21
C VAL A 131 10.54 1.23 -1.72
N LEU A 132 9.94 0.17 -2.29
CA LEU A 132 9.62 0.10 -3.70
C LEU A 132 8.16 0.51 -3.89
N VAL A 133 7.91 1.62 -4.55
CA VAL A 133 6.58 2.02 -5.03
C VAL A 133 6.40 1.44 -6.43
N LEU A 134 5.44 0.55 -6.61
CA LEU A 134 5.15 -0.14 -7.86
C LEU A 134 3.67 0.00 -8.21
N CYS A 135 3.33 0.28 -9.45
CA CYS A 135 1.95 0.34 -9.92
C CYS A 135 1.82 0.06 -11.42
N GLY A 136 0.58 -0.06 -11.90
CA GLY A 136 0.26 0.08 -13.31
C GLY A 136 0.26 1.54 -13.75
N ASP A 137 0.11 1.80 -15.04
CA ASP A 137 -0.08 3.15 -15.58
C ASP A 137 -1.56 3.55 -15.69
N ASP A 138 -2.48 2.60 -15.43
CA ASP A 138 -3.94 2.78 -15.38
C ASP A 138 -4.48 2.39 -13.99
N GLU A 139 -4.05 3.13 -12.97
CA GLU A 139 -4.57 2.97 -11.60
C GLU A 139 -5.92 3.69 -11.44
N PRO A 140 -6.78 3.27 -10.50
CA PRO A 140 -8.05 3.94 -10.24
C PRO A 140 -7.90 5.37 -9.67
N PHE A 141 -6.68 5.80 -9.40
CA PHE A 141 -6.32 7.15 -8.94
C PHE A 141 -5.22 7.73 -9.84
N SER A 142 -5.01 9.03 -9.73
CA SER A 142 -4.04 9.75 -10.57
C SER A 142 -2.61 9.21 -10.41
N ASN A 143 -1.90 9.05 -11.54
CA ASN A 143 -0.46 8.74 -11.53
C ASN A 143 0.36 9.78 -10.75
N HIS A 144 -0.09 11.04 -10.69
CA HIS A 144 0.55 12.07 -9.86
C HIS A 144 0.53 11.70 -8.38
N HIS A 145 -0.53 11.04 -7.89
CA HIS A 145 -0.60 10.57 -6.51
C HIS A 145 0.47 9.50 -6.21
N THR A 146 0.72 8.60 -7.16
CA THR A 146 1.82 7.62 -7.05
C THR A 146 3.19 8.31 -7.03
N ILE A 147 3.37 9.33 -7.87
CA ILE A 147 4.59 10.15 -7.88
C ILE A 147 4.74 10.88 -6.56
N ASP A 148 3.68 11.48 -6.04
CA ASP A 148 3.67 12.14 -4.74
C ASP A 148 4.06 11.18 -3.59
N LEU A 149 3.52 9.96 -3.60
CA LEU A 149 3.91 8.92 -2.65
C LEU A 149 5.41 8.64 -2.73
N PHE A 150 5.92 8.38 -3.93
CA PHE A 150 7.34 8.12 -4.17
C PHE A 150 8.23 9.29 -3.73
N GLU A 151 7.86 10.51 -4.05
CA GLU A 151 8.65 11.72 -3.78
C GLU A 151 8.66 12.09 -2.29
N SER A 152 7.60 11.72 -1.57
CA SER A 152 7.49 11.96 -0.13
C SER A 152 8.29 10.97 0.73
N LEU A 153 8.72 9.84 0.16
CA LEU A 153 9.49 8.81 0.86
C LEU A 153 11.00 9.07 0.71
N PRO A 154 11.78 9.16 1.80
CA PRO A 154 13.22 9.48 1.73
C PRO A 154 14.06 8.43 1.00
N ASN A 155 13.67 7.16 1.07
CA ASN A 155 14.41 6.02 0.53
C ASN A 155 13.53 5.17 -0.39
N ALA A 156 13.01 5.76 -1.47
CA ALA A 156 12.12 5.04 -2.38
C ALA A 156 12.71 4.81 -3.77
N GLN A 157 12.27 3.73 -4.39
CA GLN A 157 12.38 3.45 -5.83
C GLN A 157 10.98 3.45 -6.43
N LEU A 158 10.85 3.86 -7.70
CA LEU A 158 9.59 3.89 -8.42
C LEU A 158 9.63 2.97 -9.63
N ALA A 159 8.59 2.18 -9.80
CA ALA A 159 8.34 1.38 -10.98
C ALA A 159 6.88 1.52 -11.42
N ILE A 160 6.66 2.06 -12.62
CA ILE A 160 5.34 2.09 -13.28
C ILE A 160 5.40 1.11 -14.44
N VAL A 161 4.52 0.12 -14.44
CA VAL A 161 4.49 -0.95 -15.46
C VAL A 161 3.52 -0.56 -16.56
N PRO A 162 4.01 -0.33 -17.79
CA PRO A 162 3.17 0.18 -18.86
C PRO A 162 2.12 -0.84 -19.34
N GLY A 163 0.93 -0.32 -19.68
CA GLY A 163 -0.18 -1.11 -20.22
C GLY A 163 -0.75 -2.08 -19.18
N THR A 164 -0.79 -1.67 -17.92
CA THR A 164 -1.39 -2.44 -16.82
C THR A 164 -2.27 -1.57 -15.95
N SER A 165 -3.28 -2.21 -15.37
CA SER A 165 -4.20 -1.60 -14.41
C SER A 165 -3.75 -1.82 -12.97
N HIS A 166 -4.64 -1.51 -12.03
CA HIS A 166 -4.49 -1.85 -10.61
C HIS A 166 -4.19 -3.34 -10.36
N ALA A 167 -4.55 -4.22 -11.31
CA ALA A 167 -4.27 -5.64 -11.24
C ALA A 167 -2.88 -6.05 -11.80
N VAL A 168 -1.91 -5.14 -11.82
CA VAL A 168 -0.55 -5.30 -12.37
C VAL A 168 0.12 -6.63 -11.99
N VAL A 169 -0.10 -7.10 -10.76
CA VAL A 169 0.44 -8.39 -10.26
C VAL A 169 -0.14 -9.61 -10.99
N LYS A 170 -1.33 -9.47 -11.57
CA LYS A 170 -2.00 -10.53 -12.34
C LYS A 170 -1.74 -10.39 -13.84
N GLU A 171 -1.63 -9.16 -14.33
CA GLU A 171 -1.50 -8.84 -15.75
C GLU A 171 -0.07 -9.01 -16.26
N ARG A 172 0.93 -8.72 -15.42
CA ARG A 172 2.36 -8.83 -15.76
C ARG A 172 3.17 -9.46 -14.62
N PRO A 173 2.84 -10.69 -14.18
CA PRO A 173 3.47 -11.33 -13.02
C PRO A 173 4.98 -11.46 -13.15
N GLU A 174 5.50 -11.80 -14.33
CA GLU A 174 6.93 -11.98 -14.56
C GLU A 174 7.71 -10.66 -14.47
N THR A 175 7.14 -9.58 -15.01
CA THR A 175 7.71 -8.23 -14.92
C THR A 175 7.76 -7.78 -13.48
N VAL A 176 6.65 -7.93 -12.75
CA VAL A 176 6.55 -7.58 -11.32
C VAL A 176 7.57 -8.38 -10.50
N GLN A 177 7.66 -9.70 -10.72
CA GLN A 177 8.65 -10.54 -10.04
C GLN A 177 10.09 -10.10 -10.31
N SER A 178 10.40 -9.74 -11.56
CA SER A 178 11.74 -9.27 -11.94
C SER A 178 12.11 -7.96 -11.21
N ILE A 179 11.17 -7.01 -11.13
CA ILE A 179 11.36 -5.73 -10.42
C ILE A 179 11.55 -5.99 -8.91
N ILE A 180 10.70 -6.81 -8.30
CA ILE A 180 10.77 -7.17 -6.88
C ILE A 180 12.11 -7.86 -6.58
N LYS A 181 12.50 -8.82 -7.44
CA LYS A 181 13.77 -9.51 -7.29
C LYS A 181 14.94 -8.54 -7.33
N LYS A 182 14.96 -7.63 -8.30
CA LYS A 182 16.01 -6.61 -8.42
C LYS A 182 16.09 -5.73 -7.17
N PHE A 183 14.95 -5.25 -6.67
CA PHE A 183 14.89 -4.48 -5.44
C PHE A 183 15.48 -5.25 -4.25
N ASN A 184 15.06 -6.51 -4.07
CA ASN A 184 15.56 -7.35 -2.98
C ASN A 184 17.06 -7.67 -3.11
N ASP A 185 17.57 -7.86 -4.32
CA ASP A 185 18.99 -8.08 -4.55
C ASP A 185 19.82 -6.82 -4.26
N ASP A 186 19.30 -5.64 -4.60
CA ASP A 186 19.93 -4.35 -4.25
C ASP A 186 19.98 -4.14 -2.73
N LEU A 187 18.96 -4.58 -1.99
CA LEU A 187 18.95 -4.52 -0.51
C LEU A 187 20.06 -5.40 0.10
N LYS A 188 20.36 -6.56 -0.50
CA LYS A 188 21.38 -7.49 0.01
C LYS A 188 22.80 -7.00 -0.23
N THR A 189 23.02 -6.29 -1.34
CA THR A 189 24.36 -5.91 -1.79
C THR A 189 24.76 -4.51 -1.37
N ASN A 190 23.84 -3.73 -0.85
CA ASN A 190 24.05 -2.32 -0.59
C ASN A 190 23.75 -1.98 0.87
N ASP A 191 24.76 -2.09 1.73
CA ASP A 191 24.68 -1.63 3.13
C ASP A 191 24.48 -0.11 3.25
N ALA A 192 24.65 0.62 2.15
CA ALA A 192 24.54 2.05 2.09
C ALA A 192 23.27 2.46 1.33
N PHE A 193 22.18 2.68 2.05
CA PHE A 193 21.15 3.57 1.56
C PHE A 193 21.67 5.01 1.57
N PRO A 194 21.43 5.76 0.52
CA PRO A 194 20.22 5.86 -0.28
C PRO A 194 20.28 5.05 -1.57
N ILE A 195 19.16 4.46 -1.93
CA ILE A 195 18.92 3.81 -3.23
C ILE A 195 19.15 4.79 -4.39
N THR A 196 19.08 6.09 -4.14
CA THR A 196 19.33 7.12 -5.13
C THR A 196 20.82 7.19 -5.46
N LYS A 197 21.18 6.72 -6.65
CA LYS A 197 22.56 6.71 -7.16
C LYS A 197 23.11 8.09 -7.55
N MET A 198 22.33 9.16 -7.41
CA MET A 198 22.70 10.55 -7.72
C MET A 198 22.60 11.44 -6.47
N PRO A 199 23.53 11.36 -5.53
CA PRO A 199 23.44 12.05 -4.23
C PRO A 199 23.25 13.56 -4.32
N ARG A 200 23.88 14.23 -5.32
CA ARG A 200 23.74 15.68 -5.52
C ARG A 200 22.31 16.09 -5.87
N LEU A 201 21.65 15.33 -6.76
CA LEU A 201 20.27 15.59 -7.17
C LEU A 201 19.28 15.33 -6.05
N ARG A 202 19.61 14.41 -5.15
CA ARG A 202 18.82 14.15 -3.95
C ARG A 202 18.80 15.35 -3.02
N LYS A 203 19.97 15.98 -2.80
CA LYS A 203 20.05 17.17 -1.95
C LYS A 203 19.26 18.33 -2.55
N GLU A 204 19.46 18.61 -3.84
CA GLU A 204 18.72 19.62 -4.59
C GLU A 204 17.20 19.36 -4.58
N LYS A 205 16.78 18.09 -4.74
CA LYS A 205 15.38 17.68 -4.71
C LYS A 205 14.78 17.85 -3.31
N GLN A 206 15.51 17.53 -2.24
CA GLN A 206 15.07 17.78 -0.87
C GLN A 206 14.94 19.28 -0.57
N GLU A 207 15.88 20.09 -1.05
CA GLU A 207 15.85 21.54 -0.90
C GLU A 207 14.65 22.15 -1.67
N LEU A 208 14.33 21.64 -2.85
CA LEU A 208 13.15 22.05 -3.63
C LEU A 208 11.82 21.67 -2.95
N LEU A 209 11.76 20.50 -2.31
CA LEU A 209 10.56 20.04 -1.58
C LEU A 209 10.34 20.81 -0.28
N LEU A 210 11.42 21.36 0.31
CA LEU A 210 11.38 22.16 1.54
C LEU A 210 11.29 23.67 1.25
N ALA A 211 11.47 24.11 0.00
CA ALA A 211 11.28 25.49 -0.37
C ALA A 211 9.81 25.89 -0.24
N PRO A 212 9.49 27.07 0.33
CA PRO A 212 8.14 27.58 0.30
C PRO A 212 7.65 27.62 -1.15
N GLN A 213 6.50 27.02 -1.40
CA GLN A 213 5.82 27.20 -2.68
C GLN A 213 5.26 28.63 -2.66
N ASP A 214 6.01 29.55 -3.23
CA ASP A 214 5.48 30.89 -3.49
C ASP A 214 4.24 30.71 -4.36
N GLU A 215 3.12 31.25 -3.90
CA GLU A 215 1.84 31.26 -4.60
C GLU A 215 2.07 31.77 -6.02
N VAL A 216 1.89 30.89 -6.99
CA VAL A 216 1.83 31.32 -8.40
C VAL A 216 0.46 31.95 -8.58
N GLU A 217 0.43 33.29 -8.67
CA GLU A 217 -0.71 34.07 -9.11
C GLU A 217 -1.18 33.69 -10.53
#